data_0be41cfb741c70f0341c35662c9ec8f8
#
_entry.id   0be41cfb741c70f0341c35662c9ec8f8
#
_cell.length_a   1.000
_cell.length_b   1.000
_cell.length_c   1.000
_cell.angle_alpha   90.00
_cell.angle_beta   90.00
_cell.angle_gamma   90.00
#
_symmetry.space_group_name_H-M   'P 1'
#
loop_
_entity.id
_entity.type
_entity.pdbx_description
1 polymer ?
#
loop_
_entity_poly.entity_id
_entity_poly.type
_entity_poly.pdbx_seq_one_letter_code
_entity_poly.pdbx_strand_id
1 'polypeptide(L)'
;MHVVVEVSGYAFAHGVSHTRAALRAWQRDPAGVVGRWTAGAALAAAGLLAAVWLISMLELRDQVIALRPPFAVGDGADAAGVIERNLLVLALHAMACVAGFIAGSSLPLQAEHRDGSSRWVHEHGGRLAIAFVVAATTFSLSTQAFMIGRALGRVAGYLGVSPGLLLLGVMPHAIPELIALFLPLAAWIIASRRGQWEQLLAATIVTVAIAVPVLVASAMVEVYVSPHVFTSLTGIHAPAPGATGH
;
A
#
# COMPACT_ATOMS: atom_id res chain seq x y z
N MET A 1 -11.38 -13.88 35.93
CA MET A 1 -10.82 -12.61 35.39
C MET A 1 -9.29 -12.54 35.45
N HIS A 2 -8.58 -13.26 36.33
CA HIS A 2 -7.12 -13.26 36.41
C HIS A 2 -6.40 -13.95 35.24
N VAL A 3 -6.97 -15.01 34.63
CA VAL A 3 -6.34 -15.78 33.53
C VAL A 3 -6.17 -14.99 32.24
N VAL A 4 -7.09 -14.05 31.94
CA VAL A 4 -7.03 -13.26 30.69
C VAL A 4 -5.90 -12.22 30.72
N VAL A 5 -5.57 -11.68 31.89
CA VAL A 5 -4.50 -10.68 32.06
C VAL A 5 -3.11 -11.34 31.94
N GLU A 6 -2.94 -12.56 32.44
CA GLU A 6 -1.68 -13.31 32.31
C GLU A 6 -1.38 -13.70 30.84
N VAL A 7 -2.39 -14.15 30.09
CA VAL A 7 -2.24 -14.56 28.68
C VAL A 7 -1.88 -13.37 27.78
N SER A 8 -2.45 -12.19 28.03
CA SER A 8 -2.11 -11.00 27.27
C SER A 8 -0.68 -10.49 27.54
N GLY A 9 -0.23 -10.54 28.79
CA GLY A 9 1.14 -10.20 29.16
C GLY A 9 2.16 -11.17 28.57
N TYR A 10 1.85 -12.46 28.51
CA TYR A 10 2.71 -13.48 27.93
C TYR A 10 2.82 -13.32 26.39
N ALA A 11 1.71 -13.10 25.69
CA ALA A 11 1.70 -12.88 24.23
C ALA A 11 2.49 -11.64 23.82
N PHE A 12 2.39 -10.56 24.59
CA PHE A 12 3.16 -9.34 24.36
C PHE A 12 4.65 -9.56 24.59
N ALA A 13 5.05 -10.15 25.70
CA ALA A 13 6.45 -10.45 26.02
C ALA A 13 7.07 -11.39 24.96
N HIS A 14 6.32 -12.40 24.52
CA HIS A 14 6.71 -13.32 23.47
C HIS A 14 6.89 -12.59 22.13
N GLY A 15 5.95 -11.73 21.76
CA GLY A 15 6.05 -10.91 20.54
C GLY A 15 7.27 -10.00 20.52
N VAL A 16 7.61 -9.36 21.64
CA VAL A 16 8.81 -8.51 21.76
C VAL A 16 10.10 -9.32 21.62
N SER A 17 10.19 -10.51 22.22
CA SER A 17 11.38 -11.37 22.14
C SER A 17 11.61 -11.86 20.71
N HIS A 18 10.58 -12.30 20.00
CA HIS A 18 10.64 -12.72 18.61
C HIS A 18 10.99 -11.56 17.66
N THR A 19 10.41 -10.38 17.88
CA THR A 19 10.76 -9.18 17.14
C THR A 19 12.25 -8.86 17.26
N ARG A 20 12.81 -8.88 18.47
CA ARG A 20 14.25 -8.64 18.67
C ARG A 20 15.12 -9.72 18.02
N ALA A 21 14.72 -10.98 18.09
CA ALA A 21 15.44 -12.08 17.45
C ALA A 21 15.44 -11.95 15.93
N ALA A 22 14.29 -11.62 15.32
CA ALA A 22 14.16 -11.38 13.88
C ALA A 22 15.03 -10.21 13.41
N LEU A 23 14.99 -9.07 14.11
CA LEU A 23 15.80 -7.90 13.78
C LEU A 23 17.30 -8.20 13.84
N ARG A 24 17.76 -8.94 14.86
CA ARG A 24 19.19 -9.38 14.96
C ARG A 24 19.57 -10.33 13.82
N ALA A 25 18.68 -11.25 13.44
CA ALA A 25 18.94 -12.17 12.33
C ALA A 25 19.07 -11.41 11.01
N TRP A 26 18.21 -10.42 10.77
CA TRP A 26 18.24 -9.61 9.55
C TRP A 26 19.42 -8.63 9.47
N GLN A 27 20.04 -8.25 10.60
CA GLN A 27 21.27 -7.47 10.60
C GLN A 27 22.43 -8.15 9.87
N ARG A 28 22.38 -9.47 9.68
CA ARG A 28 23.41 -10.21 8.94
C ARG A 28 23.29 -10.05 7.42
N ASP A 29 22.07 -9.87 6.91
CA ASP A 29 21.77 -9.64 5.50
C ASP A 29 20.56 -8.71 5.34
N PRO A 30 20.68 -7.43 5.74
CA PRO A 30 19.55 -6.50 5.66
C PRO A 30 19.13 -6.22 4.21
N ALA A 31 20.11 -6.14 3.31
CA ALA A 31 19.84 -5.88 1.89
C ALA A 31 19.07 -7.04 1.23
N GLY A 32 19.41 -8.28 1.52
CA GLY A 32 18.70 -9.43 0.98
C GLY A 32 17.29 -9.58 1.52
N VAL A 33 17.04 -9.18 2.77
CA VAL A 33 15.68 -9.21 3.36
C VAL A 33 14.81 -8.10 2.77
N VAL A 34 15.25 -6.86 2.86
CA VAL A 34 14.51 -5.69 2.37
C VAL A 34 14.38 -5.74 0.84
N GLY A 35 15.42 -6.19 0.13
CA GLY A 35 15.41 -6.33 -1.33
C GLY A 35 14.30 -7.28 -1.82
N ARG A 36 14.07 -8.42 -1.14
CA ARG A 36 12.96 -9.34 -1.48
C ARG A 36 11.59 -8.70 -1.27
N TRP A 37 11.41 -7.93 -0.19
CA TRP A 37 10.16 -7.20 0.06
C TRP A 37 9.95 -6.11 -0.99
N THR A 38 10.99 -5.34 -1.29
CA THR A 38 10.95 -4.29 -2.31
C THR A 38 10.65 -4.88 -3.70
N ALA A 39 11.27 -6.01 -4.07
CA ALA A 39 10.97 -6.68 -5.33
C ALA A 39 9.51 -7.15 -5.40
N GLY A 40 8.98 -7.72 -4.32
CA GLY A 40 7.57 -8.11 -4.23
C GLY A 40 6.62 -6.91 -4.32
N ALA A 41 6.94 -5.83 -3.62
CA ALA A 41 6.19 -4.58 -3.66
C ALA A 41 6.23 -3.92 -5.05
N ALA A 42 7.39 -3.90 -5.69
CA ALA A 42 7.57 -3.37 -7.05
C ALA A 42 6.77 -4.19 -8.08
N LEU A 43 6.71 -5.50 -7.94
CA LEU A 43 5.89 -6.36 -8.81
C LEU A 43 4.39 -6.04 -8.64
N ALA A 44 3.92 -5.86 -7.41
CA ALA A 44 2.54 -5.47 -7.14
C ALA A 44 2.22 -4.07 -7.69
N ALA A 45 3.13 -3.11 -7.51
CA ALA A 45 3.01 -1.76 -8.06
C ALA A 45 2.94 -1.77 -9.59
N ALA A 46 3.85 -2.52 -10.23
CA ALA A 46 3.85 -2.67 -11.69
C ALA A 46 2.56 -3.31 -12.21
N GLY A 47 2.05 -4.33 -11.52
CA GLY A 47 0.77 -4.96 -11.85
C GLY A 47 -0.41 -3.99 -11.74
N LEU A 48 -0.46 -3.19 -10.68
CA LEU A 48 -1.50 -2.16 -10.52
C LEU A 48 -1.42 -1.09 -11.61
N LEU A 49 -0.22 -0.55 -11.89
CA LEU A 49 -0.03 0.47 -12.93
C LEU A 49 -0.37 -0.07 -14.32
N ALA A 50 -0.01 -1.33 -14.62
CA ALA A 50 -0.40 -1.98 -15.87
C ALA A 50 -1.93 -2.12 -15.98
N ALA A 51 -2.61 -2.53 -14.92
CA ALA A 51 -4.06 -2.62 -14.89
C ALA A 51 -4.72 -1.24 -15.06
N VAL A 52 -4.22 -0.20 -14.39
CA VAL A 52 -4.66 1.20 -14.56
C VAL A 52 -4.52 1.64 -16.02
N TRP A 53 -3.36 1.38 -16.62
CA TRP A 53 -3.13 1.72 -18.03
C TRP A 53 -4.09 1.00 -18.97
N LEU A 54 -4.26 -0.32 -18.82
CA LEU A 54 -5.19 -1.10 -19.66
C LEU A 54 -6.62 -0.60 -19.55
N ILE A 55 -7.11 -0.33 -18.34
CA ILE A 55 -8.45 0.19 -18.11
C ILE A 55 -8.60 1.58 -18.72
N SER A 56 -7.58 2.45 -18.58
CA SER A 56 -7.61 3.80 -19.15
C SER A 56 -7.69 3.81 -20.68
N MET A 57 -7.09 2.82 -21.34
CA MET A 57 -7.18 2.65 -22.79
C MET A 57 -8.58 2.24 -23.27
N LEU A 58 -9.35 1.57 -22.43
CA LEU A 58 -10.73 1.16 -22.74
C LEU A 58 -11.72 2.31 -22.58
N GLU A 59 -11.42 3.28 -21.71
CA GLU A 59 -12.32 4.41 -21.36
C GLU A 59 -12.26 5.59 -22.35
N LEU A 60 -11.32 5.62 -23.29
CA LEU A 60 -11.08 6.75 -24.22
C LEU A 60 -12.27 7.15 -25.10
N ARG A 61 -13.39 6.45 -25.04
CA ARG A 61 -14.47 6.59 -26.04
C ARG A 61 -15.67 7.42 -25.61
N ASP A 62 -15.90 7.71 -24.34
CA ASP A 62 -17.12 8.39 -23.92
C ASP A 62 -16.90 9.37 -22.76
N GLN A 63 -17.29 10.62 -22.99
CA GLN A 63 -17.65 11.68 -22.03
C GLN A 63 -16.63 12.76 -21.69
N VAL A 64 -16.98 13.96 -22.15
CA VAL A 64 -16.49 15.24 -21.62
C VAL A 64 -17.10 15.49 -20.27
N ILE A 65 -16.31 15.40 -19.22
CA ILE A 65 -16.70 15.85 -17.87
C ILE A 65 -15.74 16.97 -17.48
N ALA A 66 -16.29 18.09 -16.99
CA ALA A 66 -15.50 19.18 -16.43
C ALA A 66 -14.67 18.68 -15.26
N LEU A 67 -13.38 18.49 -15.48
CA LEU A 67 -12.41 18.08 -14.47
C LEU A 67 -11.53 19.28 -14.11
N ARG A 68 -11.19 19.39 -12.82
CA ARG A 68 -10.16 20.35 -12.39
C ARG A 68 -8.85 19.97 -13.09
N PRO A 69 -8.19 20.92 -13.78
CA PRO A 69 -6.94 20.61 -14.48
C PRO A 69 -5.89 20.04 -13.53
N PRO A 70 -5.23 18.92 -13.84
CA PRO A 70 -4.21 18.31 -12.97
C PRO A 70 -2.86 19.05 -12.97
N PHE A 71 -2.82 20.29 -13.45
CA PHE A 71 -1.58 21.04 -13.72
C PHE A 71 -1.28 22.14 -12.70
N ALA A 72 -2.21 22.42 -11.80
CA ALA A 72 -1.95 23.43 -10.78
C ALA A 72 -0.96 22.87 -9.76
N VAL A 73 0.13 23.59 -9.53
CA VAL A 73 1.01 23.32 -8.39
C VAL A 73 0.18 23.49 -7.13
N GLY A 74 0.15 22.45 -6.30
CA GLY A 74 -0.57 22.45 -5.05
C GLY A 74 0.16 23.23 -3.97
N ASP A 75 -0.46 23.31 -2.80
CA ASP A 75 0.12 23.94 -1.63
C ASP A 75 0.44 22.90 -0.52
N GLY A 76 0.83 23.39 0.66
CA GLY A 76 1.14 22.54 1.80
C GLY A 76 -0.06 21.75 2.33
N ALA A 77 -1.30 22.26 2.16
CA ALA A 77 -2.52 21.55 2.55
C ALA A 77 -2.80 20.39 1.60
N ASP A 78 -2.56 20.56 0.30
CA ASP A 78 -2.66 19.50 -0.69
C ASP A 78 -1.65 18.38 -0.37
N ALA A 79 -0.39 18.74 -0.06
CA ALA A 79 0.64 17.76 0.34
C ALA A 79 0.26 17.02 1.63
N ALA A 80 -0.27 17.72 2.62
CA ALA A 80 -0.75 17.10 3.86
C ALA A 80 -1.90 16.11 3.60
N GLY A 81 -2.84 16.45 2.74
CA GLY A 81 -3.95 15.58 2.35
C GLY A 81 -3.49 14.31 1.61
N VAL A 82 -2.46 14.41 0.76
CA VAL A 82 -1.84 13.25 0.12
C VAL A 82 -1.17 12.36 1.16
N ILE A 83 -0.37 12.94 2.06
CA ILE A 83 0.32 12.21 3.12
C ILE A 83 -0.70 11.48 4.02
N GLU A 84 -1.76 12.15 4.45
CA GLU A 84 -2.79 11.56 5.30
C GLU A 84 -3.41 10.32 4.64
N ARG A 85 -3.86 10.42 3.40
CA ARG A 85 -4.44 9.29 2.66
C ARG A 85 -3.48 8.13 2.54
N ASN A 86 -2.23 8.40 2.21
CA ASN A 86 -1.21 7.38 2.04
C ASN A 86 -0.84 6.70 3.37
N LEU A 87 -0.79 7.46 4.47
CA LEU A 87 -0.57 6.90 5.80
C LEU A 87 -1.74 6.01 6.25
N LEU A 88 -2.99 6.35 5.92
CA LEU A 88 -4.14 5.47 6.18
C LEU A 88 -4.03 4.14 5.42
N VAL A 89 -3.65 4.17 4.15
CA VAL A 89 -3.45 2.95 3.35
C VAL A 89 -2.29 2.12 3.91
N LEU A 90 -1.17 2.77 4.26
CA LEU A 90 -0.04 2.12 4.90
C LEU A 90 -0.44 1.46 6.22
N ALA A 91 -1.22 2.15 7.05
CA ALA A 91 -1.71 1.61 8.32
C ALA A 91 -2.57 0.36 8.12
N LEU A 92 -3.45 0.34 7.11
CA LEU A 92 -4.25 -0.84 6.77
C LEU A 92 -3.37 -2.04 6.37
N HIS A 93 -2.33 -1.83 5.55
CA HIS A 93 -1.40 -2.89 5.18
C HIS A 93 -0.55 -3.37 6.38
N ALA A 94 -0.11 -2.44 7.23
CA ALA A 94 0.59 -2.77 8.47
C ALA A 94 -0.29 -3.58 9.44
N MET A 95 -1.57 -3.23 9.56
CA MET A 95 -2.54 -4.00 10.36
C MET A 95 -2.73 -5.43 9.84
N ALA A 96 -2.65 -5.66 8.54
CA ALA A 96 -2.68 -7.01 7.98
C ALA A 96 -1.51 -7.88 8.49
N CYS A 97 -0.31 -7.28 8.64
CA CYS A 97 0.83 -7.96 9.24
C CYS A 97 0.60 -8.30 10.72
N VAL A 98 0.04 -7.35 11.49
CA VAL A 98 -0.27 -7.57 12.91
C VAL A 98 -1.35 -8.65 13.07
N ALA A 99 -2.41 -8.58 12.26
CA ALA A 99 -3.46 -9.59 12.24
C ALA A 99 -2.92 -10.99 11.86
N GLY A 100 -2.02 -11.04 10.88
CA GLY A 100 -1.32 -12.26 10.50
C GLY A 100 -0.46 -12.83 11.62
N PHE A 101 0.27 -11.97 12.37
CA PHE A 101 1.00 -12.40 13.57
C PHE A 101 0.06 -13.02 14.61
N ILE A 102 -1.04 -12.35 14.93
CA ILE A 102 -2.02 -12.87 15.90
C ILE A 102 -2.59 -14.20 15.43
N ALA A 103 -3.04 -14.27 14.18
CA ALA A 103 -3.68 -15.45 13.62
C ALA A 103 -2.72 -16.64 13.45
N GLY A 104 -1.47 -16.38 13.09
CA GLY A 104 -0.48 -17.42 12.81
C GLY A 104 0.34 -17.88 13.99
N SER A 105 0.54 -17.01 15.01
CA SER A 105 1.39 -17.34 16.17
C SER A 105 0.61 -17.51 17.47
N SER A 106 -0.42 -16.69 17.72
CA SER A 106 -1.11 -16.68 19.02
C SER A 106 -2.33 -17.60 19.05
N LEU A 107 -3.09 -17.68 17.95
CA LEU A 107 -4.31 -18.52 17.91
C LEU A 107 -4.02 -20.04 18.01
N PRO A 108 -2.99 -20.61 17.35
CA PRO A 108 -2.67 -22.02 17.49
C PRO A 108 -2.34 -22.42 18.93
N LEU A 109 -1.60 -21.58 19.66
CA LEU A 109 -1.27 -21.83 21.07
C LEU A 109 -2.51 -21.83 21.99
N GLN A 110 -3.50 -21.02 21.65
CA GLN A 110 -4.77 -20.99 22.39
C GLN A 110 -5.68 -22.18 22.07
N ALA A 111 -5.52 -22.78 20.88
CA ALA A 111 -6.31 -23.94 20.47
C ALA A 111 -6.06 -25.17 21.36
N GLU A 112 -4.85 -25.32 21.90
CA GLU A 112 -4.48 -26.45 22.80
C GLU A 112 -5.31 -26.47 24.09
N HIS A 113 -5.88 -25.35 24.50
CA HIS A 113 -6.66 -25.20 25.73
C HIS A 113 -8.17 -25.06 25.49
N ARG A 114 -8.66 -25.38 24.26
CA ARG A 114 -10.05 -25.19 23.87
C ARG A 114 -10.63 -26.44 23.22
N ASP A 115 -11.97 -26.62 23.35
CA ASP A 115 -12.72 -27.74 22.80
C ASP A 115 -13.74 -27.31 21.75
N GLY A 116 -14.17 -28.28 20.91
CA GLY A 116 -15.28 -28.11 19.97
C GLY A 116 -15.02 -27.11 18.86
N SER A 117 -16.03 -26.34 18.50
CA SER A 117 -15.99 -25.35 17.39
C SER A 117 -14.98 -24.22 17.62
N SER A 118 -14.74 -23.87 18.89
CA SER A 118 -13.75 -22.86 19.26
C SER A 118 -12.31 -23.32 18.93
N ARG A 119 -11.99 -24.59 19.17
CA ARG A 119 -10.71 -25.19 18.79
C ARG A 119 -10.51 -25.16 17.29
N TRP A 120 -11.51 -25.57 16.51
CA TRP A 120 -11.46 -25.56 15.05
C TRP A 120 -11.14 -24.17 14.48
N VAL A 121 -11.81 -23.11 14.99
CA VAL A 121 -11.56 -21.71 14.54
C VAL A 121 -10.13 -21.29 14.85
N HIS A 122 -9.59 -21.68 16.01
CA HIS A 122 -8.22 -21.31 16.41
C HIS A 122 -7.16 -22.10 15.62
N GLU A 123 -7.41 -23.36 15.31
CA GLU A 123 -6.52 -24.18 14.48
C GLU A 123 -6.46 -23.69 13.02
N HIS A 124 -7.60 -23.18 12.50
CA HIS A 124 -7.70 -22.70 11.11
C HIS A 124 -7.58 -21.17 10.96
N GLY A 125 -7.42 -20.44 12.07
CA GLY A 125 -7.41 -18.98 12.09
C GLY A 125 -6.36 -18.37 11.15
N GLY A 126 -5.17 -18.96 11.06
CA GLY A 126 -4.13 -18.53 10.13
C GLY A 126 -4.56 -18.63 8.66
N ARG A 127 -5.18 -19.75 8.27
CA ARG A 127 -5.65 -19.96 6.89
C ARG A 127 -6.81 -19.02 6.53
N LEU A 128 -7.73 -18.81 7.46
CA LEU A 128 -8.85 -17.89 7.30
C LEU A 128 -8.37 -16.45 7.19
N ALA A 129 -7.39 -16.05 8.00
CA ALA A 129 -6.78 -14.73 7.92
C ALA A 129 -6.08 -14.51 6.57
N ILE A 130 -5.33 -15.50 6.06
CA ILE A 130 -4.71 -15.44 4.74
C ILE A 130 -5.78 -15.27 3.66
N ALA A 131 -6.82 -16.11 3.66
CA ALA A 131 -7.90 -16.05 2.67
C ALA A 131 -8.59 -14.69 2.69
N PHE A 132 -8.88 -14.15 3.88
CA PHE A 132 -9.48 -12.83 4.04
C PHE A 132 -8.58 -11.71 3.51
N VAL A 133 -7.30 -11.69 3.90
CA VAL A 133 -6.36 -10.65 3.44
C VAL A 133 -6.16 -10.71 1.94
N VAL A 134 -6.04 -11.90 1.35
CA VAL A 134 -5.92 -12.09 -0.10
C VAL A 134 -7.18 -11.57 -0.81
N ALA A 135 -8.36 -11.96 -0.36
CA ALA A 135 -9.63 -11.52 -0.95
C ALA A 135 -9.80 -10.00 -0.83
N ALA A 136 -9.60 -9.44 0.36
CA ALA A 136 -9.73 -8.00 0.61
C ALA A 136 -8.70 -7.18 -0.20
N THR A 137 -7.46 -7.64 -0.27
CA THR A 137 -6.41 -6.98 -1.05
C THR A 137 -6.72 -7.04 -2.54
N THR A 138 -7.11 -8.21 -3.06
CA THR A 138 -7.47 -8.37 -4.48
C THR A 138 -8.65 -7.48 -4.84
N PHE A 139 -9.69 -7.46 -4.02
CA PHE A 139 -10.85 -6.58 -4.21
C PHE A 139 -10.44 -5.10 -4.19
N SER A 140 -9.65 -4.68 -3.21
CA SER A 140 -9.17 -3.30 -3.08
C SER A 140 -8.34 -2.88 -4.28
N LEU A 141 -7.35 -3.68 -4.69
CA LEU A 141 -6.48 -3.37 -5.83
C LEU A 141 -7.27 -3.35 -7.16
N SER A 142 -8.22 -4.27 -7.35
CA SER A 142 -9.08 -4.28 -8.54
C SER A 142 -9.95 -3.04 -8.60
N THR A 143 -10.54 -2.63 -7.48
CA THR A 143 -11.36 -1.41 -7.38
C THR A 143 -10.51 -0.17 -7.64
N GLN A 144 -9.30 -0.08 -7.06
CA GLN A 144 -8.37 1.02 -7.29
C GLN A 144 -7.96 1.09 -8.77
N ALA A 145 -7.57 -0.03 -9.38
CA ALA A 145 -7.21 -0.10 -10.79
C ALA A 145 -8.35 0.43 -11.66
N PHE A 146 -9.58 -0.01 -11.38
CA PHE A 146 -10.77 0.41 -12.12
C PHE A 146 -11.06 1.90 -11.97
N MET A 147 -11.10 2.40 -10.73
CA MET A 147 -11.42 3.82 -10.47
C MET A 147 -10.35 4.77 -11.03
N ILE A 148 -9.06 4.46 -10.78
CA ILE A 148 -7.94 5.28 -11.24
C ILE A 148 -7.81 5.19 -12.76
N GLY A 149 -7.95 3.98 -13.34
CA GLY A 149 -7.87 3.78 -14.79
C GLY A 149 -8.95 4.54 -15.54
N ARG A 150 -10.19 4.50 -15.06
CA ARG A 150 -11.29 5.30 -15.62
C ARG A 150 -11.04 6.80 -15.48
N ALA A 151 -10.58 7.25 -14.33
CA ALA A 151 -10.26 8.67 -14.12
C ALA A 151 -9.16 9.12 -15.08
N LEU A 152 -8.09 8.32 -15.21
CA LEU A 152 -6.97 8.58 -16.11
C LEU A 152 -7.42 8.64 -17.57
N GLY A 153 -8.26 7.69 -18.03
CA GLY A 153 -8.81 7.66 -19.39
C GLY A 153 -9.65 8.88 -19.71
N ARG A 154 -10.51 9.31 -18.78
CA ARG A 154 -11.33 10.52 -18.93
C ARG A 154 -10.49 11.80 -19.00
N VAL A 155 -9.48 11.92 -18.12
CA VAL A 155 -8.56 13.07 -18.17
C VAL A 155 -7.80 13.09 -19.49
N ALA A 156 -7.32 11.95 -19.95
CA ALA A 156 -6.64 11.82 -21.23
C ALA A 156 -7.50 12.27 -22.41
N GLY A 157 -8.76 11.81 -22.44
CA GLY A 157 -9.73 12.21 -23.45
C GLY A 157 -10.04 13.71 -23.43
N TYR A 158 -10.24 14.28 -22.22
CA TYR A 158 -10.49 15.72 -22.07
C TYR A 158 -9.31 16.58 -22.54
N LEU A 159 -8.09 16.15 -22.28
CA LEU A 159 -6.87 16.88 -22.66
C LEU A 159 -6.40 16.60 -24.09
N GLY A 160 -6.99 15.62 -24.76
CA GLY A 160 -6.55 15.20 -26.09
C GLY A 160 -5.18 14.54 -26.11
N VAL A 161 -4.74 13.94 -25.00
CA VAL A 161 -3.43 13.27 -24.86
C VAL A 161 -3.62 11.76 -24.66
N SER A 162 -2.55 10.99 -24.89
CA SER A 162 -2.61 9.54 -24.63
C SER A 162 -2.60 9.24 -23.12
N PRO A 163 -3.35 8.22 -22.63
CA PRO A 163 -3.28 7.79 -21.23
C PRO A 163 -1.88 7.41 -20.78
N GLY A 164 -1.08 6.83 -21.68
CA GLY A 164 0.32 6.49 -21.40
C GLY A 164 1.18 7.71 -21.07
N LEU A 165 0.95 8.84 -21.75
CA LEU A 165 1.65 10.10 -21.49
C LEU A 165 1.30 10.65 -20.10
N LEU A 166 0.01 10.60 -19.72
CA LEU A 166 -0.43 10.98 -18.38
C LEU A 166 0.20 10.09 -17.32
N LEU A 167 0.20 8.77 -17.55
CA LEU A 167 0.81 7.82 -16.63
C LEU A 167 2.30 8.10 -16.45
N LEU A 168 3.04 8.40 -17.54
CA LEU A 168 4.46 8.79 -17.45
C LEU A 168 4.64 10.05 -16.60
N GLY A 169 3.74 11.02 -16.69
CA GLY A 169 3.78 12.25 -15.89
C GLY A 169 3.63 12.02 -14.38
N VAL A 170 2.91 10.98 -13.96
CA VAL A 170 2.72 10.64 -12.55
C VAL A 170 3.74 9.61 -12.02
N MET A 171 4.45 8.89 -12.88
CA MET A 171 5.41 7.86 -12.48
C MET A 171 6.48 8.32 -11.47
N PRO A 172 7.01 9.56 -11.53
CA PRO A 172 8.04 10.00 -10.58
C PRO A 172 7.65 9.89 -9.11
N HIS A 173 6.37 10.12 -8.78
CA HIS A 173 5.85 9.93 -7.42
C HIS A 173 5.14 8.60 -7.25
N ALA A 174 4.36 8.15 -8.24
CA ALA A 174 3.53 6.95 -8.11
C ALA A 174 4.33 5.66 -7.91
N ILE A 175 5.48 5.51 -8.56
CA ILE A 175 6.30 4.30 -8.41
C ILE A 175 6.85 4.15 -6.97
N PRO A 176 7.61 5.12 -6.41
CA PRO A 176 8.12 5.00 -5.05
C PRO A 176 6.99 4.94 -4.02
N GLU A 177 5.91 5.66 -4.21
CA GLU A 177 4.72 5.64 -3.36
C GLU A 177 4.09 4.24 -3.29
N LEU A 178 3.77 3.64 -4.43
CA LEU A 178 3.15 2.32 -4.47
C LEU A 178 4.09 1.23 -3.92
N ILE A 179 5.39 1.32 -4.20
CA ILE A 179 6.37 0.40 -3.62
C ILE A 179 6.36 0.53 -2.09
N ALA A 180 6.37 1.75 -1.56
CA ALA A 180 6.32 1.99 -0.12
C ALA A 180 5.03 1.46 0.51
N LEU A 181 3.88 1.72 -0.10
CA LEU A 181 2.58 1.22 0.36
C LEU A 181 2.49 -0.30 0.37
N PHE A 182 3.09 -0.97 -0.61
CA PHE A 182 3.03 -2.43 -0.73
C PHE A 182 4.14 -3.17 0.03
N LEU A 183 5.12 -2.46 0.63
CA LEU A 183 6.18 -3.11 1.42
C LEU A 183 5.63 -4.01 2.55
N PRO A 184 4.70 -3.58 3.42
CA PRO A 184 4.15 -4.44 4.46
C PRO A 184 3.41 -5.65 3.86
N LEU A 185 2.66 -5.44 2.79
CA LEU A 185 1.94 -6.51 2.10
C LEU A 185 2.89 -7.57 1.53
N ALA A 186 3.97 -7.14 0.88
CA ALA A 186 4.99 -8.05 0.34
C ALA A 186 5.69 -8.84 1.45
N ALA A 187 6.04 -8.17 2.55
CA ALA A 187 6.62 -8.81 3.72
C ALA A 187 5.66 -9.86 4.31
N TRP A 188 4.37 -9.51 4.44
CA TRP A 188 3.32 -10.42 4.89
C TRP A 188 3.18 -11.65 3.99
N ILE A 189 3.11 -11.48 2.67
CA ILE A 189 3.00 -12.59 1.71
C ILE A 189 4.20 -13.54 1.84
N ILE A 190 5.41 -12.99 1.91
CA ILE A 190 6.64 -13.79 1.99
C ILE A 190 6.71 -14.56 3.31
N ALA A 191 6.43 -13.91 4.44
CA ALA A 191 6.43 -14.53 5.76
C ALA A 191 5.34 -15.60 5.88
N SER A 192 4.12 -15.33 5.41
CA SER A 192 2.99 -16.26 5.43
C SER A 192 3.28 -17.53 4.63
N ARG A 193 3.87 -17.39 3.43
CA ARG A 193 4.24 -18.54 2.59
C ARG A 193 5.34 -19.41 3.21
N ARG A 194 6.15 -18.85 4.09
CA ARG A 194 7.25 -19.55 4.78
C ARG A 194 6.86 -20.03 6.19
N GLY A 195 5.64 -19.76 6.65
CA GLY A 195 5.21 -20.05 8.01
C GLY A 195 5.93 -19.21 9.09
N GLN A 196 6.55 -18.08 8.71
CA GLN A 196 7.36 -17.22 9.58
C GLN A 196 6.51 -16.13 10.24
N TRP A 197 5.39 -16.52 10.83
CA TRP A 197 4.41 -15.59 11.44
C TRP A 197 5.00 -14.71 12.54
N GLU A 198 5.94 -15.25 13.31
CA GLU A 198 6.59 -14.56 14.43
C GLU A 198 7.44 -13.37 14.00
N GLN A 199 7.85 -13.32 12.72
CA GLN A 199 8.63 -12.22 12.17
C GLN A 199 7.78 -11.03 11.71
N LEU A 200 6.44 -11.18 11.65
CA LEU A 200 5.56 -10.16 11.07
C LEU A 200 5.56 -8.84 11.84
N LEU A 201 5.69 -8.87 13.17
CA LEU A 201 5.80 -7.62 13.95
C LEU A 201 7.09 -6.87 13.63
N ALA A 202 8.22 -7.58 13.52
CA ALA A 202 9.49 -6.98 13.10
C ALA A 202 9.39 -6.43 11.68
N ALA A 203 8.76 -7.18 10.76
CA ALA A 203 8.53 -6.75 9.38
C ALA A 203 7.67 -5.49 9.31
N THR A 204 6.61 -5.40 10.12
CA THR A 204 5.78 -4.20 10.22
C THR A 204 6.61 -2.98 10.61
N ILE A 205 7.42 -3.08 11.67
CA ILE A 205 8.25 -1.97 12.14
C ILE A 205 9.21 -1.50 11.04
N VAL A 206 9.93 -2.44 10.42
CA VAL A 206 10.93 -2.10 9.38
C VAL A 206 10.27 -1.52 8.14
N THR A 207 9.19 -2.15 7.65
CA THR A 207 8.51 -1.67 6.43
C THR A 207 7.86 -0.31 6.62
N VAL A 208 7.23 -0.05 7.77
CA VAL A 208 6.65 1.27 8.09
C VAL A 208 7.76 2.33 8.24
N ALA A 209 8.86 2.00 8.92
CA ALA A 209 9.99 2.93 9.06
C ALA A 209 10.62 3.33 7.72
N ILE A 210 10.62 2.43 6.73
CA ILE A 210 11.07 2.72 5.36
C ILE A 210 9.98 3.47 4.58
N ALA A 211 8.73 3.04 4.68
CA ALA A 211 7.64 3.56 3.87
C ALA A 211 7.30 5.01 4.21
N VAL A 212 7.25 5.39 5.49
CA VAL A 212 6.84 6.74 5.90
C VAL A 212 7.67 7.85 5.25
N PRO A 213 9.02 7.85 5.32
CA PRO A 213 9.81 8.89 4.66
C PRO A 213 9.67 8.88 3.13
N VAL A 214 9.50 7.71 2.51
CA VAL A 214 9.28 7.60 1.06
C VAL A 214 7.94 8.20 0.68
N LEU A 215 6.87 7.94 1.44
CA LEU A 215 5.54 8.52 1.20
C LEU A 215 5.54 10.03 1.34
N VAL A 216 6.23 10.57 2.34
CA VAL A 216 6.38 12.02 2.49
C VAL A 216 7.12 12.62 1.29
N ALA A 217 8.23 12.01 0.87
CA ALA A 217 8.97 12.47 -0.31
C ALA A 217 8.13 12.37 -1.59
N SER A 218 7.39 11.27 -1.78
CA SER A 218 6.50 11.09 -2.94
C SER A 218 5.38 12.13 -2.98
N ALA A 219 4.78 12.47 -1.84
CA ALA A 219 3.77 13.53 -1.76
C ALA A 219 4.33 14.90 -2.16
N MET A 220 5.57 15.21 -1.76
CA MET A 220 6.22 16.44 -2.21
C MET A 220 6.48 16.42 -3.72
N VAL A 221 6.89 15.31 -4.29
CA VAL A 221 7.07 15.15 -5.74
C VAL A 221 5.72 15.26 -6.46
N GLU A 222 4.66 14.65 -5.93
CA GLU A 222 3.31 14.73 -6.50
C GLU A 222 2.85 16.18 -6.61
N VAL A 223 2.94 16.94 -5.53
CA VAL A 223 2.36 18.28 -5.41
C VAL A 223 3.19 19.34 -6.12
N TYR A 224 4.52 19.26 -6.03
CA TYR A 224 5.40 20.31 -6.50
C TYR A 224 6.16 20.00 -7.78
N VAL A 225 6.43 18.72 -8.08
CA VAL A 225 7.25 18.35 -9.24
C VAL A 225 6.40 17.82 -10.40
N SER A 226 5.45 16.94 -10.10
CA SER A 226 4.64 16.27 -11.15
C SER A 226 3.88 17.23 -12.05
N PRO A 227 3.33 18.38 -11.60
CA PRO A 227 2.72 19.36 -12.48
C PRO A 227 3.69 19.91 -13.53
N HIS A 228 4.94 20.14 -13.17
CA HIS A 228 5.98 20.62 -14.11
C HIS A 228 6.38 19.55 -15.12
N VAL A 229 6.55 18.30 -14.65
CA VAL A 229 6.82 17.14 -15.53
C VAL A 229 5.69 16.99 -16.52
N PHE A 230 4.46 17.07 -16.04
CA PHE A 230 3.28 16.97 -16.88
C PHE A 230 3.22 18.07 -17.94
N THR A 231 3.41 19.32 -17.56
CA THR A 231 3.47 20.47 -18.47
C THR A 231 4.56 20.29 -19.53
N SER A 232 5.74 19.82 -19.15
CA SER A 232 6.84 19.58 -20.09
C SER A 232 6.57 18.44 -21.08
N LEU A 233 5.82 17.40 -20.66
CA LEU A 233 5.47 16.27 -21.50
C LEU A 233 4.33 16.57 -22.47
N THR A 234 3.35 17.40 -22.07
CA THR A 234 2.13 17.63 -22.83
C THR A 234 2.11 18.96 -23.56
N GLY A 235 2.95 19.92 -23.17
CA GLY A 235 2.88 21.31 -23.61
C GLY A 235 1.66 22.08 -23.06
N ILE A 236 0.84 21.46 -22.22
CA ILE A 236 -0.36 22.07 -21.65
C ILE A 236 0.00 22.79 -20.35
N HIS A 237 -0.27 24.09 -20.31
CA HIS A 237 -0.02 24.93 -19.12
C HIS A 237 -1.30 25.08 -18.30
N ALA A 238 -1.14 25.21 -16.98
CA ALA A 238 -2.24 25.61 -16.11
C ALA A 238 -2.78 26.99 -16.57
N PRO A 239 -4.10 27.22 -16.58
CA PRO A 239 -4.62 28.56 -16.78
C PRO A 239 -4.06 29.49 -15.70
N ALA A 240 -3.68 30.70 -16.09
CA ALA A 240 -3.17 31.69 -15.16
C ALA A 240 -4.17 31.90 -14.01
N PRO A 241 -3.71 32.02 -12.75
CA PRO A 241 -4.59 32.32 -11.63
C PRO A 241 -5.34 33.62 -11.92
N GLY A 242 -6.68 33.58 -12.02
CA GLY A 242 -7.53 34.70 -12.36
C GLY A 242 -8.17 34.66 -13.75
N ALA A 243 -7.89 33.68 -14.60
CA ALA A 243 -8.50 33.57 -15.94
C ALA A 243 -9.89 32.88 -15.95
N THR A 244 -10.46 32.59 -14.77
CA THR A 244 -11.87 32.13 -14.67
C THR A 244 -12.76 33.37 -14.58
N GLY A 245 -13.12 33.84 -15.76
CA GLY A 245 -13.83 34.99 -15.68
C GLY A 245 -15.00 35.35 -16.39
N HIS A 246 -15.56 35.68 -16.98
CA HIS A 246 -16.77 36.50 -17.31
C HIS A 246 -17.72 35.69 -18.18
#